data_ecd3d9b5b2f61517338f50e62edaad40
#
_entry.id   ecd3d9b5b2f61517338f50e62edaad40
#
_cell.length_a   1.000
_cell.length_b   1.000
_cell.length_c   1.000
_cell.angle_alpha   90.00
_cell.angle_beta   90.00
_cell.angle_gamma   90.00
#
_symmetry.space_group_name_H-M   'P 1'
#
loop_
_entity.id
_entity.type
_entity.pdbx_description
1 polymer ?
#
loop_
_entity_poly.entity_id
_entity_poly.type
_entity_poly.pdbx_seq_one_letter_code
_entity_poly.pdbx_strand_id
1 'polypeptide(L)'
;MEIIAIIGKVLFGALFLDAGRSHFQYKDVNVVYARSKGMPLAELGVVVSGLVLIVAPILFILGIWEMAALISLAVFLFLTCILFHNYWQINDPNAKQMDRISFFKNLSLLGMVLVLITTL
;
A
#
# COMPACT_ATOMS: atom_id res chain seq x y z
N MET A 1 10.71 -5.43 25.06
CA MET A 1 11.08 -5.00 23.70
C MET A 1 10.34 -5.81 22.66
N GLU A 2 10.29 -7.13 22.83
CA GLU A 2 9.61 -8.00 21.87
C GLU A 2 8.12 -7.71 21.73
N ILE A 3 7.44 -7.43 22.84
CA ILE A 3 6.03 -7.04 22.83
C ILE A 3 5.82 -5.73 22.08
N ILE A 4 6.71 -4.76 22.26
CA ILE A 4 6.65 -3.48 21.57
C ILE A 4 6.82 -3.71 20.06
N ALA A 5 7.73 -4.59 19.67
CA ALA A 5 7.92 -4.93 18.25
C ALA A 5 6.68 -5.57 17.64
N ILE A 6 6.02 -6.46 18.36
CA ILE A 6 4.79 -7.10 17.89
C ILE A 6 3.67 -6.08 17.74
N ILE A 7 3.50 -5.21 18.73
CA ILE A 7 2.51 -4.13 18.66
C ILE A 7 2.77 -3.25 17.44
N GLY A 8 4.05 -2.87 17.25
CA GLY A 8 4.44 -2.06 16.10
C GLY A 8 4.13 -2.73 14.76
N LYS A 9 4.44 -4.02 14.64
CA LYS A 9 4.12 -4.80 13.43
C LYS A 9 2.62 -4.85 13.15
N VAL A 10 1.80 -5.06 14.19
CA VAL A 10 0.35 -5.10 14.05
C VAL A 10 -0.19 -3.73 13.62
N LEU A 11 0.27 -2.66 14.26
CA LEU A 11 -0.15 -1.31 13.90
C LEU A 11 0.28 -0.95 12.47
N PHE A 12 1.51 -1.29 12.11
CA PHE A 12 2.00 -1.09 10.75
C PHE A 12 1.18 -1.86 9.73
N GLY A 13 0.86 -3.12 10.02
CA GLY A 13 0.09 -3.98 9.13
C GLY A 13 -1.38 -3.60 9.01
N ALA A 14 -1.95 -2.95 10.03
CA ALA A 14 -3.37 -2.63 10.07
C ALA A 14 -3.82 -1.79 8.87
N LEU A 15 -3.04 -0.79 8.48
CA LEU A 15 -3.35 0.05 7.32
C LEU A 15 -3.43 -0.78 6.05
N PHE A 16 -2.44 -1.67 5.85
CA PHE A 16 -2.39 -2.50 4.65
C PHE A 16 -3.53 -3.52 4.62
N LEU A 17 -3.85 -4.12 5.76
CA LEU A 17 -4.96 -5.05 5.86
C LEU A 17 -6.30 -4.37 5.56
N ASP A 18 -6.52 -3.18 6.09
CA ASP A 18 -7.72 -2.41 5.79
C ASP A 18 -7.79 -2.03 4.31
N ALA A 19 -6.67 -1.58 3.74
CA ALA A 19 -6.61 -1.25 2.32
C ALA A 19 -6.87 -2.48 1.43
N GLY A 20 -6.33 -3.64 1.80
CA GLY A 20 -6.59 -4.88 1.07
C GLY A 20 -8.04 -5.32 1.15
N ARG A 21 -8.64 -5.21 2.33
CA ARG A 21 -10.08 -5.46 2.51
C ARG A 21 -10.90 -4.55 1.58
N SER A 22 -10.56 -3.28 1.54
CA SER A 22 -11.23 -2.30 0.70
C SER A 22 -11.11 -2.61 -0.79
N HIS A 23 -9.97 -3.17 -1.23
CA HIS A 23 -9.79 -3.59 -2.62
C HIS A 23 -10.85 -4.60 -3.06
N PHE A 24 -11.27 -5.50 -2.17
CA PHE A 24 -12.28 -6.51 -2.49
C PHE A 24 -13.70 -6.02 -2.21
N GLN A 25 -13.91 -5.29 -1.11
CA GLN A 25 -15.22 -4.78 -0.74
C GLN A 25 -15.73 -3.76 -1.77
N TYR A 26 -14.85 -2.91 -2.27
CA TYR A 26 -15.16 -1.86 -3.25
C TYR A 26 -14.47 -2.12 -4.58
N LYS A 27 -14.40 -3.39 -4.99
CA LYS A 27 -13.67 -3.81 -6.18
C LYS A 27 -14.07 -3.03 -7.42
N ASP A 28 -15.38 -2.89 -7.67
CA ASP A 28 -15.87 -2.23 -8.88
C ASP A 28 -15.44 -0.76 -8.94
N VAL A 29 -15.54 -0.05 -7.82
CA VAL A 29 -15.11 1.35 -7.72
C VAL A 29 -13.60 1.46 -7.94
N ASN A 30 -12.83 0.57 -7.34
CA ASN A 30 -11.37 0.57 -7.46
C ASN A 30 -10.91 0.25 -8.88
N VAL A 31 -11.60 -0.66 -9.57
CA VAL A 31 -11.30 -0.99 -10.97
C VAL A 31 -11.57 0.21 -11.89
N VAL A 32 -12.69 0.89 -11.69
CA VAL A 32 -13.02 2.10 -12.46
C VAL A 32 -11.95 3.17 -12.22
N TYR A 33 -11.56 3.38 -10.97
CA TYR A 33 -10.52 4.35 -10.61
C TYR A 33 -9.17 4.00 -11.28
N ALA A 34 -8.76 2.73 -11.21
CA ALA A 34 -7.52 2.28 -11.81
C ALA A 34 -7.52 2.47 -13.34
N ARG A 35 -8.65 2.21 -13.99
CA ARG A 35 -8.78 2.46 -15.42
C ARG A 35 -8.68 3.95 -15.74
N SER A 36 -9.23 4.81 -14.90
CA SER A 36 -9.16 6.26 -15.09
C SER A 36 -7.73 6.79 -15.00
N LYS A 37 -6.85 6.08 -14.30
CA LYS A 37 -5.42 6.39 -14.20
C LYS A 37 -4.58 5.74 -15.29
N GLY A 38 -5.22 5.09 -16.27
CA GLY A 38 -4.53 4.47 -17.40
C GLY A 38 -3.88 3.13 -17.10
N MET A 39 -4.28 2.47 -16.01
CA MET A 39 -3.72 1.17 -15.64
C MET A 39 -4.22 0.08 -16.58
N PRO A 40 -3.33 -0.63 -17.32
CA PRO A 40 -3.74 -1.78 -18.10
C PRO A 40 -4.11 -2.95 -17.18
N LEU A 41 -5.05 -3.79 -17.60
CA LEU A 41 -5.51 -4.94 -16.81
C LEU A 41 -5.94 -4.53 -15.40
N ALA A 42 -6.76 -3.47 -15.32
CA ALA A 42 -7.12 -2.84 -14.04
C ALA A 42 -7.77 -3.84 -13.07
N GLU A 43 -8.63 -4.72 -13.54
CA GLU A 43 -9.27 -5.72 -12.68
C GLU A 43 -8.24 -6.67 -12.07
N LEU A 44 -7.32 -7.20 -12.86
CA LEU A 44 -6.24 -8.06 -12.37
C LEU A 44 -5.34 -7.29 -11.39
N GLY A 45 -5.02 -6.04 -11.70
CA GLY A 45 -4.20 -5.21 -10.83
C GLY A 45 -4.83 -4.98 -9.47
N VAL A 46 -6.13 -4.71 -9.42
CA VAL A 46 -6.85 -4.52 -8.16
C VAL A 46 -6.87 -5.81 -7.33
N VAL A 47 -7.12 -6.95 -7.95
CA VAL A 47 -7.14 -8.24 -7.26
C VAL A 47 -5.75 -8.62 -6.74
N VAL A 48 -4.74 -8.52 -7.59
CA VAL A 48 -3.36 -8.88 -7.20
C VAL A 48 -2.85 -7.96 -6.09
N SER A 49 -3.05 -6.65 -6.22
CA SER A 49 -2.62 -5.72 -5.17
C SER A 49 -3.41 -5.93 -3.88
N GLY A 50 -4.70 -6.25 -3.96
CA GLY A 50 -5.50 -6.60 -2.79
C GLY A 50 -4.98 -7.81 -2.07
N LEU A 51 -4.57 -8.86 -2.80
CA LEU A 51 -3.96 -10.06 -2.21
C LEU A 51 -2.63 -9.73 -1.54
N VAL A 52 -1.78 -8.94 -2.17
CA VAL A 52 -0.50 -8.50 -1.59
C VAL A 52 -0.74 -7.74 -0.29
N LEU A 53 -1.71 -6.81 -0.28
CA LEU A 53 -2.02 -6.00 0.88
C LEU A 53 -2.56 -6.80 2.07
N ILE A 54 -3.12 -7.97 1.83
CA ILE A 54 -3.59 -8.87 2.89
C ILE A 54 -2.51 -9.85 3.31
N VAL A 55 -1.88 -10.51 2.35
CA VAL A 55 -0.94 -11.61 2.62
C VAL A 55 0.38 -11.07 3.16
N ALA A 56 0.95 -10.04 2.55
CA ALA A 56 2.27 -9.53 2.95
C ALA A 56 2.33 -9.05 4.40
N PRO A 57 1.39 -8.21 4.88
CA PRO A 57 1.45 -7.80 6.29
C PRO A 57 1.23 -8.96 7.26
N ILE A 58 0.41 -9.94 6.92
CA ILE A 58 0.22 -11.13 7.77
C ILE A 58 1.54 -11.91 7.88
N LEU A 59 2.21 -12.16 6.76
CA LEU A 59 3.50 -12.84 6.77
C LEU A 59 4.53 -12.08 7.58
N PHE A 60 4.56 -10.76 7.44
CA PHE A 60 5.48 -9.92 8.20
C PHE A 60 5.21 -9.99 9.70
N ILE A 61 3.94 -9.92 10.12
CA ILE A 61 3.56 -10.00 11.54
C ILE A 61 3.96 -11.37 12.12
N LEU A 62 3.77 -12.44 11.35
CA LEU A 62 4.09 -13.80 11.79
C LEU A 62 5.58 -14.13 11.71
N GLY A 63 6.38 -13.29 11.07
CA GLY A 63 7.81 -13.53 10.91
C GLY A 63 8.13 -14.58 9.85
N ILE A 64 7.24 -14.77 8.88
CA ILE A 64 7.39 -15.76 7.81
C ILE A 64 7.66 -15.03 6.49
N TRP A 65 8.75 -15.40 5.79
CA TRP A 65 9.13 -14.78 4.51
C TRP A 65 9.12 -13.24 4.57
N GLU A 66 9.70 -12.71 5.64
CA GLU A 66 9.66 -11.28 5.92
C GLU A 66 10.23 -10.44 4.78
N MET A 67 11.34 -10.87 4.19
CA MET A 67 11.97 -10.13 3.10
C MET A 67 11.04 -10.03 1.89
N ALA A 68 10.44 -11.14 1.48
CA ALA A 68 9.51 -11.15 0.35
C ALA A 68 8.28 -10.28 0.65
N ALA A 69 7.77 -10.34 1.87
CA ALA A 69 6.63 -9.54 2.30
C ALA A 69 6.95 -8.04 2.23
N LEU A 70 8.07 -7.62 2.78
CA LEU A 70 8.48 -6.22 2.79
C LEU A 70 8.80 -5.70 1.39
N ILE A 71 9.45 -6.49 0.54
CA ILE A 71 9.72 -6.09 -0.84
C ILE A 71 8.40 -5.91 -1.61
N SER A 72 7.44 -6.81 -1.42
CA SER A 72 6.12 -6.69 -2.06
C SER A 72 5.41 -5.41 -1.65
N LEU A 73 5.44 -5.05 -0.36
CA LEU A 73 4.87 -3.81 0.13
C LEU A 73 5.62 -2.59 -0.41
N ALA A 74 6.94 -2.65 -0.50
CA ALA A 74 7.74 -1.56 -1.05
C ALA A 74 7.39 -1.29 -2.51
N VAL A 75 7.26 -2.34 -3.31
CA VAL A 75 6.88 -2.21 -4.73
C VAL A 75 5.48 -1.60 -4.84
N PHE A 76 4.53 -2.10 -4.05
CA PHE A 76 3.17 -1.56 -4.05
C PHE A 76 3.16 -0.06 -3.69
N LEU A 77 3.85 0.32 -2.62
CA LEU A 77 3.90 1.72 -2.17
C LEU A 77 4.53 2.62 -3.22
N PHE A 78 5.63 2.18 -3.82
CA PHE A 78 6.29 2.94 -4.88
C PHE A 78 5.37 3.16 -6.08
N LEU A 79 4.73 2.10 -6.55
CA LEU A 79 3.84 2.19 -7.71
C LEU A 79 2.63 3.07 -7.42
N THR A 80 2.04 2.99 -6.23
CA THR A 80 0.88 3.82 -5.89
C THR A 80 1.25 5.30 -5.78
N CYS A 81 2.44 5.63 -5.28
CA CYS A 81 2.89 7.01 -5.24
C CYS A 81 2.96 7.63 -6.64
N ILE A 82 3.47 6.89 -7.61
CA ILE A 82 3.70 7.41 -8.96
C ILE A 82 2.43 7.34 -9.82
N LEU A 83 1.68 6.22 -9.72
CA LEU A 83 0.56 5.97 -10.62
C LEU A 83 -0.77 6.53 -10.10
N PHE A 84 -1.01 6.47 -8.79
CA PHE A 84 -2.33 6.81 -8.24
C PHE A 84 -2.35 8.08 -7.41
N HIS A 85 -1.24 8.49 -6.81
CA HIS A 85 -1.16 9.69 -5.99
C HIS A 85 -0.30 10.76 -6.66
N ASN A 86 -0.43 10.89 -7.97
CA ASN A 86 0.28 11.89 -8.77
C ASN A 86 -0.40 13.26 -8.66
N TYR A 87 -0.41 13.83 -7.46
CA TYR A 87 -1.12 15.06 -7.13
C TYR A 87 -0.72 16.25 -8.02
N TRP A 88 0.49 16.23 -8.56
CA TRP A 88 0.99 17.31 -9.43
C TRP A 88 0.21 17.42 -10.75
N GLN A 89 -0.58 16.41 -11.12
CA GLN A 89 -1.43 16.41 -12.32
C GLN A 89 -2.88 16.77 -12.01
N ILE A 90 -3.22 17.00 -10.75
CA ILE A 90 -4.59 17.30 -10.32
C ILE A 90 -4.77 18.82 -10.25
N ASN A 91 -5.84 19.35 -10.86
CA ASN A 91 -6.11 20.78 -10.93
C ASN A 91 -7.01 21.27 -9.78
N ASP A 92 -7.99 20.45 -9.36
CA ASP A 92 -8.87 20.83 -8.26
C ASP A 92 -8.08 20.94 -6.94
N PRO A 93 -8.13 22.09 -6.24
CA PRO A 93 -7.31 22.30 -5.04
C PRO A 93 -7.58 21.29 -3.92
N ASN A 94 -8.85 20.94 -3.70
CA ASN A 94 -9.20 20.00 -2.63
C ASN A 94 -8.74 18.56 -2.95
N ALA A 95 -8.99 18.10 -4.17
CA ALA A 95 -8.55 16.78 -4.62
C ALA A 95 -7.03 16.70 -4.63
N LYS A 96 -6.36 17.75 -5.09
CA LYS A 96 -4.90 17.83 -5.09
C LYS A 96 -4.32 17.70 -3.68
N GLN A 97 -4.90 18.41 -2.71
CA GLN A 97 -4.44 18.36 -1.32
C GLN A 97 -4.61 16.97 -0.73
N MET A 98 -5.74 16.30 -0.97
CA MET A 98 -5.98 14.95 -0.48
C MET A 98 -4.99 13.94 -1.08
N ASP A 99 -4.74 14.04 -2.37
CA ASP A 99 -3.78 13.15 -3.05
C ASP A 99 -2.35 13.43 -2.61
N ARG A 100 -2.01 14.70 -2.37
CA ARG A 100 -0.70 15.06 -1.84
C ARG A 100 -0.46 14.44 -0.46
N ILE A 101 -1.45 14.47 0.42
CA ILE A 101 -1.37 13.83 1.74
C ILE A 101 -1.17 12.32 1.57
N SER A 102 -1.91 11.68 0.69
CA SER A 102 -1.77 10.25 0.41
C SER A 102 -0.40 9.93 -0.17
N PHE A 103 0.12 10.75 -1.07
CA PHE A 103 1.46 10.60 -1.63
C PHE A 103 2.52 10.58 -0.53
N PHE A 104 2.54 11.60 0.33
CA PHE A 104 3.55 11.69 1.37
C PHE A 104 3.36 10.63 2.45
N LYS A 105 2.13 10.23 2.76
CA LYS A 105 1.87 9.10 3.65
C LYS A 105 2.50 7.83 3.10
N ASN A 106 2.25 7.50 1.83
CA ASN A 106 2.79 6.30 1.22
C ASN A 106 4.31 6.37 1.04
N LEU A 107 4.84 7.55 0.74
CA LEU A 107 6.28 7.77 0.67
C LEU A 107 6.95 7.52 2.03
N SER A 108 6.34 8.00 3.10
CA SER A 108 6.81 7.76 4.47
C SER A 108 6.78 6.27 4.84
N LEU A 109 5.71 5.58 4.48
CA LEU A 109 5.61 4.14 4.70
C LEU A 109 6.66 3.38 3.89
N LEU A 110 6.91 3.78 2.66
CA LEU A 110 7.98 3.20 1.84
C LEU A 110 9.33 3.36 2.52
N GLY A 111 9.64 4.56 3.02
CA GLY A 111 10.86 4.79 3.77
C GLY A 111 10.99 3.85 4.97
N MET A 112 9.91 3.65 5.71
CA MET A 112 9.91 2.75 6.86
C MET A 112 10.11 1.29 6.45
N VAL A 113 9.49 0.86 5.36
CA VAL A 113 9.69 -0.50 4.82
C VAL A 113 11.15 -0.73 4.48
N LEU A 114 11.81 0.25 3.85
CA LEU A 114 13.23 0.15 3.52
C LEU A 114 14.10 0.03 4.78
N VAL A 115 13.77 0.77 5.83
CA VAL A 115 14.45 0.62 7.12
C VAL A 115 14.23 -0.78 7.69
N LEU A 116 13.01 -1.29 7.67
CA LEU A 116 12.70 -2.63 8.18
C LEU A 116 13.47 -3.73 7.43
N ILE A 117 13.62 -3.59 6.11
CA ILE A 117 14.41 -4.54 5.31
C ILE A 117 15.84 -4.64 5.83
N THR A 118 16.43 -3.52 6.26
CA THR A 118 17.81 -3.52 6.76
C THR A 118 17.95 -4.16 8.14
N THR A 119 16.85 -4.42 8.85
CA THR A 119 16.87 -5.03 10.18
C THR A 119 16.67 -6.54 10.18
N LEU A 120 16.44 -7.13 9.03
CA LEU A 120 16.21 -8.58 8.91
C LEU A 120 17.47 -9.42 9.04
#